data_78b5f19d0c6161bdf98e692ba62309fb
#
_entry.id   78b5f19d0c6161bdf98e692ba62309fb
#
_cell.length_a   1.000
_cell.length_b   1.000
_cell.length_c   1.000
_cell.angle_alpha   90.00
_cell.angle_beta   90.00
_cell.angle_gamma   90.00
#
_symmetry.space_group_name_H-M   'P 1'
#
loop_
_entity.id
_entity.type
_entity.pdbx_description
1 polymer ?
#
loop_
_entity_poly.entity_id
_entity_poly.type
_entity_poly.pdbx_seq_one_letter_code
_entity_poly.pdbx_strand_id
1 'polypeptide(L)'
;MKGIKNNALLFSKTKADLEAGCDEAGRGCLAGPVVAAAVILGSPIEALNDSKQLSEKKRTFLAAQIKQKALAYAVAFVDPRRIDQINILNASIEAMHLALDKLALQPTHILVDGNRFKPFQGIPFDCIIKGDGKYQSIAAASILAKTTRDEYMNSLHSNYPEYHWNENKGYPTSAHVNMIKQIGICQHHRFTFGIVKELYQKNLFD
;
A
#
# COMPACT_ATOMS: atom_id res chain seq x y z
N MET A 1 -26.22 16.13 16.15
CA MET A 1 -25.10 15.20 16.47
C MET A 1 -25.30 13.91 15.71
N LYS A 2 -24.58 13.67 14.60
CA LYS A 2 -24.60 12.37 13.90
C LYS A 2 -23.67 11.43 14.68
N GLY A 3 -24.27 10.43 15.36
CA GLY A 3 -23.51 9.43 16.09
C GLY A 3 -22.57 8.68 15.14
N ILE A 4 -21.27 8.74 15.42
CA ILE A 4 -20.25 7.90 14.79
C ILE A 4 -20.58 6.47 15.23
N LYS A 5 -21.20 5.69 14.34
CA LYS A 5 -21.30 4.25 14.54
C LYS A 5 -19.87 3.70 14.42
N ASN A 6 -19.21 3.49 15.53
CA ASN A 6 -17.98 2.72 15.63
C ASN A 6 -18.34 1.24 15.38
N ASN A 7 -18.50 0.86 14.11
CA ASN A 7 -18.58 -0.55 13.79
C ASN A 7 -17.18 -1.13 13.95
N ALA A 8 -16.97 -1.95 14.96
CA ALA A 8 -15.74 -2.70 15.13
C ALA A 8 -15.49 -3.54 13.86
N LEU A 9 -14.22 -3.59 13.42
CA LEU A 9 -13.83 -4.40 12.27
C LEU A 9 -14.04 -5.89 12.58
N LEU A 10 -14.55 -6.64 11.61
CA LEU A 10 -14.69 -8.08 11.72
C LEU A 10 -13.30 -8.73 11.75
N PHE A 11 -13.11 -9.71 12.64
CA PHE A 11 -11.84 -10.42 12.74
C PHE A 11 -11.62 -11.35 11.55
N SER A 12 -12.63 -12.10 11.12
CA SER A 12 -12.58 -13.05 10.02
C SER A 12 -13.86 -13.01 9.19
N LYS A 13 -13.78 -13.36 7.91
CA LYS A 13 -14.91 -13.53 7.00
C LYS A 13 -15.33 -15.00 6.89
N THR A 14 -14.37 -15.88 6.70
CA THR A 14 -14.61 -17.29 6.33
C THR A 14 -14.45 -18.25 7.51
N LYS A 15 -13.97 -17.76 8.66
CA LYS A 15 -13.55 -18.59 9.80
C LYS A 15 -12.45 -19.60 9.42
N ALA A 16 -11.74 -19.37 8.32
CA ALA A 16 -10.58 -20.15 7.95
C ALA A 16 -9.47 -19.97 9.01
N ASP A 17 -8.73 -21.03 9.32
CA ASP A 17 -7.69 -21.00 10.36
C ASP A 17 -6.56 -20.00 10.03
N LEU A 18 -6.21 -19.87 8.75
CA LEU A 18 -5.17 -18.95 8.26
C LEU A 18 -5.72 -18.04 7.16
N GLU A 19 -6.52 -17.05 7.56
CA GLU A 19 -7.07 -16.04 6.64
C GLU A 19 -6.11 -14.84 6.52
N ALA A 20 -5.53 -14.63 5.34
CA ALA A 20 -4.66 -13.49 5.07
C ALA A 20 -5.46 -12.28 4.55
N GLY A 21 -5.20 -11.09 5.09
CA GLY A 21 -5.65 -9.83 4.51
C GLY A 21 -4.54 -9.20 3.67
N CYS A 22 -4.88 -8.65 2.49
CA CYS A 22 -3.97 -7.95 1.59
C CYS A 22 -4.48 -6.55 1.26
N ASP A 23 -3.57 -5.58 1.24
CA ASP A 23 -3.83 -4.20 0.79
C ASP A 23 -2.54 -3.58 0.24
N GLU A 24 -2.66 -2.49 -0.52
CA GLU A 24 -1.56 -1.73 -1.09
C GLU A 24 -1.59 -0.24 -0.75
N ALA A 25 -0.42 0.39 -0.83
CA ALA A 25 -0.23 1.82 -0.69
C ALA A 25 0.56 2.41 -1.87
N GLY A 26 0.23 3.63 -2.27
CA GLY A 26 1.00 4.38 -3.25
C GLY A 26 0.53 4.26 -4.69
N ARG A 27 -0.69 3.80 -4.99
CA ARG A 27 -1.19 3.69 -6.38
C ARG A 27 -1.23 5.01 -7.13
N GLY A 28 -1.73 6.07 -6.51
CA GLY A 28 -1.90 7.38 -7.15
C GLY A 28 -0.67 8.30 -7.10
N CYS A 29 0.49 7.79 -6.70
CA CYS A 29 1.70 8.60 -6.58
C CYS A 29 2.42 8.78 -7.91
N LEU A 30 3.03 9.95 -8.13
CA LEU A 30 3.88 10.25 -9.30
C LEU A 30 5.29 9.67 -9.15
N ALA A 31 5.72 9.40 -7.91
CA ALA A 31 7.05 8.87 -7.60
C ALA A 31 7.00 7.77 -6.54
N GLY A 32 8.04 6.93 -6.54
CA GLY A 32 8.21 5.84 -5.60
C GLY A 32 7.42 4.57 -5.95
N PRO A 33 7.65 3.48 -5.22
CA PRO A 33 7.05 2.19 -5.46
C PRO A 33 5.56 2.15 -5.11
N VAL A 34 4.85 1.15 -5.63
CA VAL A 34 3.67 0.60 -4.96
C VAL A 34 4.14 -0.44 -3.96
N VAL A 35 3.56 -0.39 -2.76
CA VAL A 35 3.93 -1.29 -1.65
C VAL A 35 2.69 -2.02 -1.21
N ALA A 36 2.73 -3.35 -1.14
CA ALA A 36 1.65 -4.16 -0.61
C ALA A 36 2.09 -4.92 0.63
N ALA A 37 1.14 -5.25 1.48
CA ALA A 37 1.35 -6.13 2.63
C ALA A 37 0.32 -7.26 2.62
N ALA A 38 0.73 -8.39 3.22
CA ALA A 38 -0.12 -9.52 3.55
C ALA A 38 0.00 -9.80 5.05
N VAL A 39 -1.11 -10.02 5.75
CA VAL A 39 -1.14 -10.22 7.21
C VAL A 39 -2.11 -11.34 7.58
N ILE A 40 -1.63 -12.31 8.38
CA ILE A 40 -2.45 -13.33 9.05
C ILE A 40 -2.49 -12.99 10.53
N LEU A 41 -3.67 -12.73 11.08
CA LEU A 41 -3.86 -12.45 12.50
C LEU A 41 -4.30 -13.71 13.23
N GLY A 42 -3.69 -13.97 14.40
CA GLY A 42 -4.10 -15.08 15.28
C GLY A 42 -5.18 -14.69 16.29
N SER A 43 -5.32 -13.41 16.57
CA SER A 43 -6.31 -12.87 17.49
C SER A 43 -6.66 -11.42 17.12
N PRO A 44 -7.82 -10.92 17.56
CA PRO A 44 -8.20 -9.53 17.31
C PRO A 44 -7.18 -8.53 17.89
N ILE A 45 -6.94 -7.45 17.16
CA ILE A 45 -6.18 -6.29 17.64
C ILE A 45 -7.17 -5.16 17.86
N GLU A 46 -7.36 -4.79 19.11
CA GLU A 46 -8.23 -3.69 19.48
C GLU A 46 -7.86 -2.39 18.81
N ALA A 47 -8.25 -1.43 18.54
CA ALA A 47 -7.78 -0.17 17.94
C ALA A 47 -7.42 -0.23 16.45
N LEU A 48 -7.51 -1.38 15.77
CA LEU A 48 -7.44 -1.39 14.30
C LEU A 48 -8.64 -0.66 13.71
N ASN A 49 -8.37 0.21 12.77
CA ASN A 49 -9.38 0.95 12.02
C ASN A 49 -8.81 1.28 10.63
N ASP A 50 -9.64 1.81 9.72
CA ASP A 50 -9.20 2.32 8.41
C ASP A 50 -7.96 3.20 8.56
N SER A 51 -6.87 2.79 7.92
CA SER A 51 -5.54 3.44 8.00
C SER A 51 -5.58 4.92 7.62
N LYS A 52 -6.52 5.32 6.76
CA LYS A 52 -6.69 6.70 6.27
C LYS A 52 -7.29 7.63 7.33
N GLN A 53 -7.95 7.07 8.35
CA GLN A 53 -8.52 7.82 9.49
C GLN A 53 -7.52 7.97 10.65
N LEU A 54 -6.37 7.31 10.57
CA LEU A 54 -5.37 7.32 11.63
C LEU A 54 -4.31 8.39 11.37
N SER A 55 -3.87 9.09 12.43
CA SER A 55 -2.68 9.92 12.38
C SER A 55 -1.43 9.07 12.10
N GLU A 56 -0.37 9.68 11.54
CA GLU A 56 0.90 8.99 11.27
C GLU A 56 1.46 8.33 12.54
N LYS A 57 1.48 9.05 13.66
CA LYS A 57 1.94 8.54 14.97
C LYS A 57 1.15 7.30 15.40
N LYS A 58 -0.17 7.30 15.21
CA LYS A 58 -1.03 6.16 15.57
C LYS A 58 -0.81 4.99 14.62
N ARG A 59 -0.59 5.24 13.30
CA ARG A 59 -0.24 4.17 12.33
C ARG A 59 1.08 3.50 12.68
N THR A 60 2.12 4.27 13.00
CA THR A 60 3.44 3.73 13.40
C THR A 60 3.33 2.85 14.65
N PHE A 61 2.58 3.31 15.66
CA PHE A 61 2.33 2.52 16.87
C PHE A 61 1.60 1.20 16.55
N LEU A 62 0.54 1.26 15.73
CA LEU A 62 -0.21 0.07 15.35
C LEU A 62 0.60 -0.87 14.45
N ALA A 63 1.45 -0.35 13.56
CA ALA A 63 2.34 -1.17 12.75
C ALA A 63 3.29 -2.02 13.62
N ALA A 64 3.83 -1.45 14.71
CA ALA A 64 4.63 -2.21 15.67
C ALA A 64 3.81 -3.30 16.38
N GLN A 65 2.58 -2.99 16.79
CA GLN A 65 1.69 -3.98 17.42
C GLN A 65 1.31 -5.11 16.44
N ILE A 66 1.01 -4.79 15.17
CA ILE A 66 0.71 -5.78 14.14
C ILE A 66 1.89 -6.73 13.95
N LYS A 67 3.11 -6.18 13.79
CA LYS A 67 4.33 -6.98 13.64
C LYS A 67 4.59 -7.93 14.83
N GLN A 68 4.19 -7.53 16.03
CA GLN A 68 4.35 -8.33 17.24
C GLN A 68 3.27 -9.40 17.40
N LYS A 69 2.02 -9.11 16.99
CA LYS A 69 0.86 -9.96 17.29
C LYS A 69 0.38 -10.81 16.10
N ALA A 70 0.78 -10.50 14.89
CA ALA A 70 0.41 -11.29 13.72
C ALA A 70 1.08 -12.67 13.77
N LEU A 71 0.37 -13.70 13.34
CA LEU A 71 0.95 -15.05 13.12
C LEU A 71 1.98 -15.01 12.00
N ALA A 72 1.68 -14.27 10.93
CA ALA A 72 2.60 -13.99 9.85
C ALA A 72 2.26 -12.64 9.22
N TYR A 73 3.28 -11.93 8.75
CA TYR A 73 3.13 -10.76 7.90
C TYR A 73 4.30 -10.65 6.93
N ALA A 74 4.05 -10.03 5.80
CA ALA A 74 5.10 -9.68 4.86
C ALA A 74 4.75 -8.41 4.10
N VAL A 75 5.78 -7.72 3.61
CA VAL A 75 5.65 -6.50 2.78
C VAL A 75 6.48 -6.67 1.53
N ALA A 76 5.96 -6.21 0.40
CA ALA A 76 6.65 -6.24 -0.87
C ALA A 76 6.52 -4.91 -1.61
N PHE A 77 7.51 -4.65 -2.46
CA PHE A 77 7.65 -3.44 -3.24
C PHE A 77 7.66 -3.79 -4.73
N VAL A 78 6.99 -2.97 -5.54
CA VAL A 78 7.17 -2.96 -6.99
C VAL A 78 7.59 -1.55 -7.39
N ASP A 79 8.75 -1.45 -8.02
CA ASP A 79 9.41 -0.18 -8.33
C ASP A 79 8.73 0.59 -9.47
N PRO A 80 9.07 1.89 -9.67
CA PRO A 80 8.51 2.73 -10.72
C PRO A 80 8.68 2.17 -12.13
N ARG A 81 9.84 1.58 -12.45
CA ARG A 81 10.10 1.04 -13.80
C ARG A 81 9.20 -0.14 -14.10
N ARG A 82 9.02 -1.02 -13.11
CA ARG A 82 8.11 -2.15 -13.26
C ARG A 82 6.66 -1.69 -13.38
N ILE A 83 6.25 -0.65 -12.61
CA ILE A 83 4.92 -0.02 -12.75
C ILE A 83 4.71 0.50 -14.18
N ASP A 84 5.71 1.17 -14.75
CA ASP A 84 5.62 1.70 -16.12
C ASP A 84 5.49 0.60 -17.18
N GLN A 85 6.09 -0.57 -16.94
CA GLN A 85 6.01 -1.73 -17.85
C GLN A 85 4.65 -2.41 -17.85
N ILE A 86 4.05 -2.62 -16.68
CA ILE A 86 2.87 -3.49 -16.52
C ILE A 86 1.60 -2.76 -16.11
N ASN A 87 1.65 -1.45 -15.92
CA ASN A 87 0.67 -0.53 -15.33
C ASN A 87 0.44 -0.76 -13.83
N ILE A 88 -0.20 0.25 -13.18
CA ILE A 88 -0.38 0.27 -11.72
C ILE A 88 -1.31 -0.81 -11.20
N LEU A 89 -2.33 -1.22 -11.95
CA LEU A 89 -3.24 -2.29 -11.53
C LEU A 89 -2.49 -3.62 -11.42
N ASN A 90 -1.76 -3.99 -12.46
CA ASN A 90 -0.98 -5.22 -12.46
C ASN A 90 0.18 -5.16 -11.45
N ALA A 91 0.82 -4.00 -11.29
CA ALA A 91 1.88 -3.80 -10.29
C ALA A 91 1.36 -3.93 -8.84
N SER A 92 0.14 -3.43 -8.55
CA SER A 92 -0.49 -3.64 -7.23
C SER A 92 -0.75 -5.11 -6.95
N ILE A 93 -1.29 -5.85 -7.93
CA ILE A 93 -1.53 -7.30 -7.80
C ILE A 93 -0.20 -8.06 -7.65
N GLU A 94 0.82 -7.71 -8.45
CA GLU A 94 2.16 -8.29 -8.34
C GLU A 94 2.76 -8.05 -6.95
N ALA A 95 2.63 -6.83 -6.40
CA ALA A 95 3.09 -6.52 -5.05
C ALA A 95 2.36 -7.35 -3.98
N MET A 96 1.04 -7.57 -4.12
CA MET A 96 0.28 -8.43 -3.22
C MET A 96 0.73 -9.90 -3.32
N HIS A 97 0.94 -10.42 -4.54
CA HIS A 97 1.45 -11.78 -4.75
C HIS A 97 2.83 -11.95 -4.11
N LEU A 98 3.74 -11.00 -4.32
CA LEU A 98 5.07 -11.01 -3.71
C LEU A 98 5.01 -10.93 -2.18
N ALA A 99 4.03 -10.22 -1.60
CA ALA A 99 3.83 -10.19 -0.16
C ALA A 99 3.30 -11.54 0.35
N LEU A 100 2.34 -12.15 -0.35
CA LEU A 100 1.82 -13.49 -0.01
C LEU A 100 2.90 -14.58 -0.10
N ASP A 101 3.75 -14.55 -1.13
CA ASP A 101 4.87 -15.49 -1.30
C ASP A 101 5.90 -15.42 -0.16
N LYS A 102 6.05 -14.23 0.44
CA LYS A 102 6.99 -13.99 1.55
C LYS A 102 6.41 -14.34 2.93
N LEU A 103 5.13 -14.70 3.03
CA LEU A 103 4.57 -15.10 4.32
C LEU A 103 5.25 -16.37 4.84
N ALA A 104 5.58 -16.37 6.14
CA ALA A 104 6.14 -17.56 6.81
C ALA A 104 5.10 -18.70 6.96
N LEU A 105 3.80 -18.39 6.83
CA LEU A 105 2.69 -19.34 6.87
C LEU A 105 1.88 -19.19 5.60
N GLN A 106 1.54 -20.30 4.94
CA GLN A 106 0.69 -20.30 3.78
C GLN A 106 -0.77 -20.07 4.18
N PRO A 107 -1.48 -19.05 3.65
CA PRO A 107 -2.87 -18.83 3.97
C PRO A 107 -3.76 -19.91 3.32
N THR A 108 -4.89 -20.22 3.96
CA THR A 108 -5.94 -21.07 3.41
C THR A 108 -7.05 -20.29 2.72
N HIS A 109 -7.08 -18.97 2.93
CA HIS A 109 -7.99 -18.02 2.29
C HIS A 109 -7.36 -16.62 2.24
N ILE A 110 -7.67 -15.83 1.20
CA ILE A 110 -7.13 -14.48 1.02
C ILE A 110 -8.28 -13.47 0.93
N LEU A 111 -8.23 -12.44 1.76
CA LEU A 111 -9.08 -11.24 1.67
C LEU A 111 -8.28 -10.10 1.07
N VAL A 112 -8.77 -9.51 -0.01
CA VAL A 112 -8.07 -8.46 -0.75
C VAL A 112 -8.88 -7.17 -0.70
N ASP A 113 -8.24 -6.03 -0.35
CA ASP A 113 -8.91 -4.74 -0.52
C ASP A 113 -9.14 -4.43 -2.00
N GLY A 114 -10.33 -3.91 -2.31
CA GLY A 114 -10.69 -3.53 -3.68
C GLY A 114 -11.57 -4.53 -4.40
N ASN A 115 -11.53 -4.49 -5.75
CA ASN A 115 -12.42 -5.28 -6.62
C ASN A 115 -11.66 -6.04 -7.73
N ARG A 116 -10.34 -6.08 -7.68
CA ARG A 116 -9.48 -6.71 -8.68
C ARG A 116 -8.33 -7.46 -8.01
N PHE A 117 -8.24 -8.73 -8.33
CA PHE A 117 -7.13 -9.61 -7.95
C PHE A 117 -6.97 -10.69 -9.03
N LYS A 118 -5.86 -11.40 -9.02
CA LYS A 118 -5.61 -12.56 -9.89
C LYS A 118 -5.42 -13.79 -9.02
N PRO A 119 -5.80 -14.99 -9.49
CA PRO A 119 -5.56 -16.24 -8.77
C PRO A 119 -4.11 -16.36 -8.28
N PHE A 120 -3.94 -16.82 -7.06
CA PHE A 120 -2.65 -17.02 -6.43
C PHE A 120 -2.54 -18.44 -5.87
N GLN A 121 -1.67 -19.26 -6.44
CA GLN A 121 -1.35 -20.64 -6.01
C GLN A 121 -2.57 -21.55 -5.73
N GLY A 122 -3.70 -21.31 -6.39
CA GLY A 122 -4.94 -22.08 -6.19
C GLY A 122 -5.67 -21.78 -4.87
N ILE A 123 -5.20 -20.80 -4.08
CA ILE A 123 -5.84 -20.41 -2.82
C ILE A 123 -7.10 -19.60 -3.12
N PRO A 124 -8.25 -19.94 -2.49
CA PRO A 124 -9.48 -19.17 -2.65
C PRO A 124 -9.32 -17.75 -2.10
N PHE A 125 -9.97 -16.78 -2.78
CA PHE A 125 -9.89 -15.39 -2.38
C PHE A 125 -11.21 -14.63 -2.55
N ASP A 126 -11.38 -13.57 -1.79
CA ASP A 126 -12.46 -12.58 -1.92
C ASP A 126 -11.90 -11.17 -2.09
N CYS A 127 -12.38 -10.47 -3.12
CA CYS A 127 -12.16 -9.03 -3.25
C CYS A 127 -13.23 -8.26 -2.48
N ILE A 128 -12.82 -7.34 -1.61
CA ILE A 128 -13.72 -6.63 -0.70
C ILE A 128 -13.52 -5.13 -0.84
N ILE A 129 -14.49 -4.45 -1.44
CA ILE A 129 -14.46 -2.99 -1.60
C ILE A 129 -14.48 -2.33 -0.23
N LYS A 130 -13.47 -1.47 0.05
CA LYS A 130 -13.21 -0.83 1.35
C LYS A 130 -13.07 -1.87 2.46
N GLY A 131 -12.30 -2.91 2.18
CA GLY A 131 -12.06 -4.03 3.10
C GLY A 131 -11.28 -3.59 4.34
N ASP A 132 -10.40 -2.59 4.21
CA ASP A 132 -9.66 -1.94 5.28
C ASP A 132 -10.56 -1.31 6.37
N GLY A 133 -11.78 -0.96 6.02
CA GLY A 133 -12.82 -0.51 6.96
C GLY A 133 -13.77 -1.62 7.42
N LYS A 134 -13.54 -2.89 7.07
CA LYS A 134 -14.45 -4.01 7.37
C LYS A 134 -13.76 -5.17 8.09
N TYR A 135 -12.55 -5.54 7.71
CA TYR A 135 -11.83 -6.71 8.21
C TYR A 135 -10.48 -6.33 8.78
N GLN A 136 -10.16 -6.89 9.94
CA GLN A 136 -8.94 -6.56 10.69
C GLN A 136 -7.67 -6.96 9.96
N SER A 137 -7.65 -8.11 9.27
CA SER A 137 -6.49 -8.56 8.49
C SER A 137 -6.16 -7.61 7.34
N ILE A 138 -7.20 -7.09 6.62
CA ILE A 138 -7.01 -6.08 5.57
C ILE A 138 -6.56 -4.75 6.16
N ALA A 139 -7.18 -4.28 7.26
CA ALA A 139 -6.78 -3.05 7.94
C ALA A 139 -5.32 -3.12 8.42
N ALA A 140 -4.89 -4.27 8.95
CA ALA A 140 -3.51 -4.50 9.36
C ALA A 140 -2.55 -4.43 8.15
N ALA A 141 -2.91 -5.05 7.02
CA ALA A 141 -2.15 -4.98 5.78
C ALA A 141 -2.05 -3.52 5.27
N SER A 142 -3.16 -2.78 5.27
CA SER A 142 -3.21 -1.36 4.91
C SER A 142 -2.24 -0.51 5.73
N ILE A 143 -2.25 -0.70 7.06
CA ILE A 143 -1.35 0.00 7.99
C ILE A 143 0.12 -0.34 7.69
N LEU A 144 0.46 -1.61 7.50
CA LEU A 144 1.83 -2.02 7.20
C LEU A 144 2.30 -1.49 5.85
N ALA A 145 1.49 -1.63 4.79
CA ALA A 145 1.83 -1.14 3.47
C ALA A 145 2.05 0.39 3.48
N LYS A 146 1.14 1.14 4.11
CA LYS A 146 1.23 2.60 4.21
C LYS A 146 2.43 3.07 5.03
N THR A 147 2.65 2.48 6.22
CA THR A 147 3.76 2.88 7.11
C THR A 147 5.10 2.58 6.45
N THR A 148 5.28 1.38 5.91
CA THR A 148 6.54 0.97 5.24
C THR A 148 6.81 1.82 4.00
N ARG A 149 5.77 2.17 3.22
CA ARG A 149 5.94 3.06 2.08
C ARG A 149 6.32 4.48 2.49
N ASP A 150 5.71 5.01 3.54
CA ASP A 150 6.02 6.37 4.03
C ASP A 150 7.46 6.43 4.56
N GLU A 151 7.93 5.40 5.27
CA GLU A 151 9.33 5.26 5.70
C GLU A 151 10.29 5.23 4.50
N TYR A 152 9.98 4.46 3.47
CA TYR A 152 10.76 4.42 2.23
C TYR A 152 10.84 5.80 1.56
N MET A 153 9.72 6.53 1.44
CA MET A 153 9.70 7.86 0.84
C MET A 153 10.46 8.89 1.68
N ASN A 154 10.46 8.75 3.01
CA ASN A 154 11.28 9.57 3.89
C ASN A 154 12.79 9.32 3.67
N SER A 155 13.21 8.05 3.56
CA SER A 155 14.61 7.73 3.27
C SER A 155 15.04 8.23 1.89
N LEU A 156 14.15 8.13 0.91
CA LEU A 156 14.43 8.61 -0.45
C LEU A 156 14.56 10.14 -0.50
N HIS A 157 13.78 10.87 0.31
CA HIS A 157 13.88 12.33 0.45
C HIS A 157 15.30 12.78 0.86
N SER A 158 16.03 12.00 1.65
CA SER A 158 17.39 12.36 2.05
C SER A 158 18.37 12.50 0.87
N ASN A 159 18.10 11.78 -0.23
CA ASN A 159 18.90 11.84 -1.46
C ASN A 159 18.30 12.80 -2.51
N TYR A 160 17.04 13.18 -2.38
CA TYR A 160 16.29 14.02 -3.33
C TYR A 160 15.42 15.02 -2.56
N PRO A 161 16.03 15.92 -1.75
CA PRO A 161 15.30 16.83 -0.85
C PRO A 161 14.39 17.81 -1.60
N GLU A 162 14.72 18.14 -2.85
CA GLU A 162 14.03 19.13 -3.66
C GLU A 162 12.57 18.74 -3.95
N TYR A 163 12.25 17.45 -4.04
CA TYR A 163 10.89 16.97 -4.31
C TYR A 163 9.98 16.93 -3.09
N HIS A 164 10.49 17.21 -1.87
CA HIS A 164 9.73 17.22 -0.61
C HIS A 164 8.96 15.91 -0.34
N TRP A 165 9.57 14.75 -0.67
CA TRP A 165 8.93 13.44 -0.51
C TRP A 165 8.70 13.02 0.95
N ASN A 166 9.39 13.65 1.90
CA ASN A 166 9.10 13.53 3.33
C ASN A 166 7.71 14.07 3.72
N GLU A 167 7.16 15.00 2.94
CA GLU A 167 5.84 15.59 3.17
C GLU A 167 4.80 14.98 2.23
N ASN A 168 5.01 15.11 0.92
CA ASN A 168 4.03 14.70 -0.08
C ASN A 168 4.02 13.20 -0.38
N LYS A 169 5.01 12.41 0.09
CA LYS A 169 5.13 10.96 -0.12
C LYS A 169 5.02 10.54 -1.59
N GLY A 170 5.39 11.42 -2.52
CA GLY A 170 5.31 11.22 -3.97
C GLY A 170 3.92 11.43 -4.58
N TYR A 171 2.93 11.89 -3.81
CA TYR A 171 1.61 12.22 -4.34
C TYR A 171 1.63 13.50 -5.20
N PRO A 172 0.66 13.67 -6.14
CA PRO A 172 0.57 14.83 -7.04
C PRO A 172 0.06 16.10 -6.34
N THR A 173 0.71 16.51 -5.24
CA THR A 173 0.45 17.80 -4.60
C THR A 173 0.92 18.94 -5.50
N SER A 174 0.35 20.12 -5.34
CA SER A 174 0.78 21.31 -6.10
C SER A 174 2.27 21.58 -5.92
N ALA A 175 2.81 21.41 -4.70
CA ALA A 175 4.24 21.56 -4.44
C ALA A 175 5.07 20.54 -5.25
N HIS A 176 4.72 19.26 -5.23
CA HIS A 176 5.44 18.22 -5.98
C HIS A 176 5.38 18.46 -7.49
N VAL A 177 4.20 18.79 -8.02
CA VAL A 177 4.03 19.11 -9.46
C VAL A 177 4.85 20.33 -9.87
N ASN A 178 4.90 21.39 -9.06
CA ASN A 178 5.70 22.58 -9.33
C ASN A 178 7.20 22.25 -9.33
N MET A 179 7.68 21.44 -8.38
CA MET A 179 9.09 21.02 -8.38
C MET A 179 9.44 20.19 -9.61
N ILE A 180 8.59 19.25 -10.01
CA ILE A 180 8.77 18.48 -11.25
C ILE A 180 8.89 19.41 -12.47
N LYS A 181 8.10 20.49 -12.54
CA LYS A 181 8.17 21.46 -13.64
C LYS A 181 9.45 22.31 -13.62
N GLN A 182 9.99 22.61 -12.44
CA GLN A 182 11.16 23.47 -12.26
C GLN A 182 12.48 22.73 -12.46
N ILE A 183 12.63 21.55 -11.87
CA ILE A 183 13.90 20.82 -11.85
C ILE A 183 13.86 19.52 -12.65
N GLY A 184 12.70 19.19 -13.26
CA GLY A 184 12.53 17.99 -14.07
C GLY A 184 12.15 16.75 -13.25
N ILE A 185 12.26 15.60 -13.91
CA ILE A 185 11.96 14.28 -13.35
C ILE A 185 13.26 13.52 -13.06
N CYS A 186 13.21 12.57 -12.13
CA CYS A 186 14.31 11.65 -11.85
C CYS A 186 13.88 10.19 -12.00
N GLN A 187 14.81 9.26 -11.86
CA GLN A 187 14.58 7.81 -12.01
C GLN A 187 13.51 7.21 -11.09
N HIS A 188 13.13 7.90 -10.03
CA HIS A 188 12.11 7.45 -9.07
C HIS A 188 10.69 7.89 -9.44
N HIS A 189 10.53 8.72 -10.47
CA HIS A 189 9.22 9.07 -11.01
C HIS A 189 8.69 7.95 -11.93
N ARG A 190 7.36 7.86 -12.01
CA ARG A 190 6.64 6.92 -12.89
C ARG A 190 6.39 7.58 -14.22
N PHE A 191 7.13 7.20 -15.23
CA PHE A 191 7.18 7.90 -16.54
C PHE A 191 5.87 7.81 -17.33
N THR A 192 4.99 6.90 -16.97
CA THR A 192 3.67 6.75 -17.59
C THR A 192 2.56 7.54 -16.88
N PHE A 193 2.86 8.29 -15.79
CA PHE A 193 1.85 8.94 -14.94
C PHE A 193 1.73 10.44 -15.18
N GLY A 194 0.51 10.92 -15.44
CA GLY A 194 0.12 12.34 -15.44
C GLY A 194 1.16 13.29 -16.01
N ILE A 195 1.49 14.35 -15.27
CA ILE A 195 2.48 15.38 -15.67
C ILE A 195 3.88 14.80 -15.92
N VAL A 196 4.26 13.69 -15.25
CA VAL A 196 5.57 13.05 -15.46
C VAL A 196 5.67 12.51 -16.88
N LYS A 197 4.60 11.90 -17.40
CA LYS A 197 4.52 11.40 -18.78
C LYS A 197 4.68 12.54 -19.80
N GLU A 198 4.00 13.66 -19.57
CA GLU A 198 4.06 14.82 -20.47
C GLU A 198 5.49 15.37 -20.57
N LEU A 199 6.16 15.54 -19.44
CA LEU A 199 7.56 16.04 -19.41
C LEU A 199 8.55 15.00 -19.95
N TYR A 200 8.34 13.72 -19.68
CA TYR A 200 9.19 12.66 -20.20
C TYR A 200 9.13 12.61 -21.73
N GLN A 201 7.93 12.70 -22.30
CA GLN A 201 7.76 12.73 -23.76
C GLN A 201 8.38 13.96 -24.39
N LYS A 202 8.23 15.15 -23.78
CA LYS A 202 8.84 16.38 -24.28
C LYS A 202 10.37 16.26 -24.38
N ASN A 203 11.01 15.74 -23.34
CA ASN A 203 12.47 15.56 -23.30
C ASN A 203 13.01 14.49 -24.28
N LEU A 204 12.16 13.66 -24.87
CA LEU A 204 12.57 12.68 -25.91
C LEU A 204 12.60 13.30 -27.33
N PHE A 205 11.99 14.47 -27.52
CA PHE A 205 11.86 15.15 -28.82
C PHE A 205 12.60 16.49 -28.89
N ASP A 206 13.18 16.95 -27.78
CA ASP A 206 14.12 18.08 -27.69
C ASP A 206 15.58 17.56 -27.70
#